data_6b11984e7b0764723f2a86a43cfa169b
#
_entry.id   6b11984e7b0764723f2a86a43cfa169b
#
_cell.length_a   1.000
_cell.length_b   1.000
_cell.length_c   1.000
_cell.angle_alpha   90.00
_cell.angle_beta   90.00
_cell.angle_gamma   90.00
#
_symmetry.space_group_name_H-M   'P 1'
#
loop_
_entity.id
_entity.type
_entity.pdbx_description
1 polymer ?
#
loop_
_entity_poly.entity_id
_entity_poly.type
_entity_poly.pdbx_seq_one_letter_code
_entity_poly.pdbx_strand_id
1 'polypeptide(L)'
;MPVVDEVVQAEIEMLRSLRVMVDSPSSNNVILMGDVILDRYFHGWANHLNAFAPAPVVKVIRTNESAGAAAHIARALVNLGLKVRFFAILGGDENGHIVAQQLYEEGVDTSDIRVAAHLSTVAKTRIYGSRESLIDRHQLLLQFDEESQEELPDSIVERLADSAIAALPGAGAV
;
A
#
# COMPACT_ATOMS: atom_id res chain seq x y z
N MET A 1 -7.91 -25.01 -41.84
CA MET A 1 -7.84 -25.48 -40.46
C MET A 1 -6.43 -25.69 -39.87
N PRO A 2 -5.30 -25.36 -40.52
CA PRO A 2 -3.98 -25.43 -39.87
C PRO A 2 -3.67 -24.23 -38.95
N VAL A 3 -4.27 -23.06 -39.20
CA VAL A 3 -3.92 -21.81 -38.49
C VAL A 3 -4.29 -21.81 -37.00
N VAL A 4 -5.35 -22.53 -36.60
CA VAL A 4 -5.78 -22.60 -35.18
C VAL A 4 -4.80 -23.43 -34.36
N ASP A 5 -4.20 -24.45 -34.97
CA ASP A 5 -3.27 -25.36 -34.30
C ASP A 5 -1.91 -24.65 -34.01
N GLU A 6 -1.44 -23.81 -34.93
CA GLU A 6 -0.21 -23.02 -34.77
C GLU A 6 -0.35 -21.96 -33.67
N VAL A 7 -1.49 -21.28 -33.59
CA VAL A 7 -1.76 -20.28 -32.55
C VAL A 7 -1.83 -20.94 -31.18
N VAL A 8 -2.52 -22.07 -31.07
CA VAL A 8 -2.62 -22.83 -29.81
C VAL A 8 -1.24 -23.36 -29.37
N GLN A 9 -0.42 -23.84 -30.30
CA GLN A 9 0.95 -24.29 -29.98
C GLN A 9 1.83 -23.15 -29.50
N ALA A 10 1.77 -21.97 -30.14
CA ALA A 10 2.50 -20.77 -29.70
C ALA A 10 2.07 -20.32 -28.30
N GLU A 11 0.79 -20.40 -28.00
CA GLU A 11 0.24 -20.07 -26.68
C GLU A 11 0.71 -21.05 -25.60
N ILE A 12 0.73 -22.36 -25.91
CA ILE A 12 1.26 -23.41 -25.02
C ILE A 12 2.75 -23.18 -24.74
N GLU A 13 3.55 -22.86 -25.75
CA GLU A 13 4.98 -22.59 -25.59
C GLU A 13 5.22 -21.35 -24.74
N MET A 14 4.44 -20.28 -24.96
CA MET A 14 4.48 -19.09 -24.12
C MET A 14 4.17 -19.39 -22.66
N LEU A 15 3.10 -20.14 -22.40
CA LEU A 15 2.71 -20.55 -21.03
C LEU A 15 3.78 -21.43 -20.38
N ARG A 16 4.41 -22.32 -21.12
CA ARG A 16 5.54 -23.13 -20.62
C ARG A 16 6.75 -22.27 -20.26
N SER A 17 7.11 -21.31 -21.11
CA SER A 17 8.21 -20.38 -20.83
C SER A 17 7.94 -19.50 -19.60
N LEU A 18 6.72 -18.99 -19.46
CA LEU A 18 6.30 -18.24 -18.28
C LEU A 18 6.36 -19.10 -17.02
N ARG A 19 5.94 -20.36 -17.10
CA ARG A 19 6.02 -21.29 -15.98
C ARG A 19 7.48 -21.51 -15.53
N VAL A 20 8.40 -21.70 -16.47
CA VAL A 20 9.84 -21.83 -16.14
C VAL A 20 10.37 -20.58 -15.45
N MET A 21 9.95 -19.38 -15.87
CA MET A 21 10.34 -18.12 -15.23
C MET A 21 9.81 -18.02 -13.80
N VAL A 22 8.60 -18.49 -13.54
CA VAL A 22 7.98 -18.48 -12.20
C VAL A 22 8.62 -19.55 -11.29
N ASP A 23 8.85 -20.75 -11.83
CA ASP A 23 9.40 -21.88 -11.05
C ASP A 23 10.91 -21.71 -10.75
N SER A 24 11.61 -20.88 -11.50
CA SER A 24 13.06 -20.63 -11.35
C SER A 24 13.41 -19.17 -11.68
N PRO A 25 13.00 -18.23 -10.85
CA PRO A 25 13.32 -16.83 -11.08
C PRO A 25 14.82 -16.59 -10.99
N SER A 26 15.35 -15.75 -11.87
CA SER A 26 16.76 -15.35 -11.89
C SER A 26 17.19 -14.62 -10.61
N SER A 27 16.25 -13.94 -9.97
CA SER A 27 16.42 -13.29 -8.69
C SER A 27 15.05 -13.12 -8.01
N ASN A 28 15.01 -13.35 -6.69
CA ASN A 28 13.83 -13.09 -5.88
C ASN A 28 13.80 -11.66 -5.32
N ASN A 29 14.78 -10.83 -5.69
CA ASN A 29 14.89 -9.47 -5.19
C ASN A 29 14.06 -8.53 -6.08
N VAL A 30 13.17 -7.79 -5.48
CA VAL A 30 12.35 -6.77 -6.15
C VAL A 30 12.64 -5.41 -5.53
N ILE A 31 12.90 -4.43 -6.39
CA ILE A 31 12.89 -3.02 -6.01
C ILE A 31 11.47 -2.52 -6.22
N LEU A 32 10.88 -1.97 -5.20
CA LEU A 32 9.59 -1.29 -5.29
C LEU A 32 9.78 0.17 -4.89
N MET A 33 9.32 1.08 -5.74
CA MET A 33 9.29 2.51 -5.44
C MET A 33 7.86 3.03 -5.60
N GLY A 34 7.41 3.85 -4.65
CA GLY A 34 6.09 4.46 -4.75
C GLY A 34 5.63 5.16 -3.49
N ASP A 35 4.49 5.84 -3.63
CA ASP A 35 3.86 6.55 -2.54
C ASP A 35 3.24 5.59 -1.55
N VAL A 36 3.25 6.00 -0.29
CA VAL A 36 2.68 5.25 0.83
C VAL A 36 1.69 6.13 1.57
N ILE A 37 0.58 5.54 1.95
CA ILE A 37 -0.46 6.18 2.74
C ILE A 37 -0.79 5.33 3.96
N LEU A 38 -1.36 5.95 4.98
CA LEU A 38 -2.03 5.23 6.06
C LEU A 38 -3.53 5.20 5.77
N ASP A 39 -4.07 4.01 5.50
CA ASP A 39 -5.52 3.80 5.46
C ASP A 39 -6.05 3.55 6.87
N ARG A 40 -6.96 4.39 7.34
CA ARG A 40 -7.59 4.29 8.67
C ARG A 40 -9.09 4.08 8.53
N TYR A 41 -9.62 3.09 9.22
CA TYR A 41 -11.02 2.69 9.16
C TYR A 41 -11.64 2.72 10.54
N PHE A 42 -12.65 3.54 10.72
CA PHE A 42 -13.51 3.53 11.90
C PHE A 42 -14.82 2.82 11.57
N HIS A 43 -15.17 1.81 12.35
CA HIS A 43 -16.45 1.11 12.24
C HIS A 43 -17.26 1.34 13.49
N GLY A 44 -18.54 1.67 13.34
CA GLY A 44 -19.38 1.96 14.50
C GLY A 44 -20.87 1.95 14.24
N TRP A 45 -21.60 2.24 15.30
CA TRP A 45 -23.06 2.38 15.28
C TRP A 45 -23.46 3.82 15.03
N ALA A 46 -24.33 4.06 14.06
CA ALA A 46 -24.87 5.36 13.69
C ALA A 46 -26.39 5.39 13.91
N ASN A 47 -26.79 5.29 15.18
CA ASN A 47 -28.21 5.14 15.55
C ASN A 47 -28.97 6.46 15.68
N HIS A 48 -28.29 7.59 15.78
CA HIS A 48 -28.90 8.91 16.00
C HIS A 48 -28.10 10.03 15.32
N LEU A 49 -28.75 11.17 15.18
CA LEU A 49 -28.14 12.39 14.68
C LEU A 49 -27.60 13.25 15.82
N ASN A 50 -26.68 14.12 15.49
CA ASN A 50 -26.18 15.16 16.40
C ASN A 50 -27.31 16.12 16.78
N ALA A 51 -27.29 16.61 18.01
CA ALA A 51 -28.32 17.52 18.51
C ALA A 51 -28.28 18.92 17.86
N PHE A 52 -27.14 19.32 17.32
CA PHE A 52 -26.91 20.67 16.81
C PHE A 52 -26.72 20.73 15.29
N ALA A 53 -26.64 19.57 14.63
CA ALA A 53 -26.42 19.48 13.17
C ALA A 53 -27.07 18.21 12.60
N PRO A 54 -27.52 18.22 11.33
CA PRO A 54 -28.08 17.05 10.66
C PRO A 54 -26.96 16.05 10.24
N ALA A 55 -26.09 15.72 11.19
CA ALA A 55 -24.96 14.83 11.00
C ALA A 55 -25.12 13.56 11.85
N PRO A 56 -24.75 12.38 11.33
CA PRO A 56 -24.79 11.15 12.12
C PRO A 56 -23.75 11.18 13.24
N VAL A 57 -24.09 10.64 14.39
CA VAL A 57 -23.15 10.36 15.49
C VAL A 57 -22.75 8.90 15.40
N VAL A 58 -21.46 8.66 15.18
CA VAL A 58 -20.90 7.31 15.10
C VAL A 58 -20.26 6.93 16.44
N LYS A 59 -20.81 5.92 17.08
CA LYS A 59 -20.17 5.28 18.23
C LYS A 59 -19.18 4.24 17.72
N VAL A 60 -17.89 4.60 17.70
CA VAL A 60 -16.83 3.71 17.20
C VAL A 60 -16.73 2.47 18.10
N ILE A 61 -16.71 1.30 17.47
CA ILE A 61 -16.55 -0.02 18.09
C ILE A 61 -15.29 -0.73 17.66
N ARG A 62 -14.73 -0.36 16.50
CA ARG A 62 -13.50 -0.94 15.96
C ARG A 62 -12.77 0.09 15.12
N THR A 63 -11.45 0.13 15.29
CA THR A 63 -10.53 0.89 14.44
C THR A 63 -9.54 -0.07 13.81
N ASN A 64 -9.28 0.08 12.52
CA ASN A 64 -8.26 -0.65 11.79
C ASN A 64 -7.38 0.37 11.06
N GLU A 65 -6.09 0.08 11.04
CA GLU A 65 -5.10 0.87 10.30
C GLU A 65 -4.27 -0.07 9.44
N SER A 66 -3.93 0.38 8.23
CA SER A 66 -3.19 -0.42 7.26
C SER A 66 -2.33 0.48 6.37
N ALA A 67 -1.08 0.11 6.20
CA ALA A 67 -0.23 0.72 5.18
C ALA A 67 -0.82 0.43 3.79
N GLY A 68 -1.08 1.50 3.02
CA GLY A 68 -1.79 1.50 1.75
C GLY A 68 -0.93 1.95 0.57
N ALA A 69 -1.56 2.13 -0.60
CA ALA A 69 -0.92 2.46 -1.86
C ALA A 69 0.19 1.46 -2.23
N ALA A 70 1.42 1.89 -2.51
CA ALA A 70 2.52 0.98 -2.86
C ALA A 70 2.86 -0.04 -1.75
N ALA A 71 2.53 0.25 -0.48
CA ALA A 71 2.69 -0.69 0.61
C ALA A 71 1.85 -1.97 0.45
N HIS A 72 0.65 -1.89 -0.16
CA HIS A 72 -0.13 -3.08 -0.50
C HIS A 72 0.59 -3.98 -1.50
N ILE A 73 1.28 -3.39 -2.47
CA ILE A 73 2.07 -4.12 -3.47
C ILE A 73 3.25 -4.78 -2.78
N ALA A 74 3.98 -4.05 -1.91
CA ALA A 74 5.09 -4.59 -1.14
C ALA A 74 4.69 -5.84 -0.37
N ARG A 75 3.60 -5.76 0.38
CA ARG A 75 3.01 -6.86 1.15
C ARG A 75 2.65 -8.06 0.28
N ALA A 76 1.99 -7.80 -0.86
CA ALA A 76 1.60 -8.86 -1.78
C ALA A 76 2.81 -9.60 -2.35
N LEU A 77 3.86 -8.88 -2.71
CA LEU A 77 5.10 -9.46 -3.22
C LEU A 77 5.83 -10.29 -2.16
N VAL A 78 5.91 -9.82 -0.91
CA VAL A 78 6.48 -10.59 0.21
C VAL A 78 5.68 -11.87 0.45
N ASN A 79 4.35 -11.80 0.41
CA ASN A 79 3.49 -12.98 0.56
C ASN A 79 3.66 -14.00 -0.57
N LEU A 80 4.13 -13.58 -1.75
CA LEU A 80 4.53 -14.45 -2.85
C LEU A 80 5.95 -15.03 -2.69
N GLY A 81 6.65 -14.74 -1.59
CA GLY A 81 7.99 -15.22 -1.29
C GLY A 81 9.12 -14.39 -1.91
N LEU A 82 8.84 -13.19 -2.41
CA LEU A 82 9.83 -12.27 -2.95
C LEU A 82 10.46 -11.43 -1.82
N LYS A 83 11.70 -11.02 -2.03
CA LYS A 83 12.41 -10.09 -1.16
C LYS A 83 12.21 -8.68 -1.71
N VAL A 84 11.45 -7.87 -1.00
CA VAL A 84 11.09 -6.53 -1.44
C VAL A 84 11.94 -5.51 -0.71
N ARG A 85 12.74 -4.76 -1.44
CA ARG A 85 13.43 -3.56 -0.98
C ARG A 85 12.60 -2.36 -1.40
N PHE A 86 12.09 -1.62 -0.41
CA PHE A 86 11.08 -0.60 -0.65
C PHE A 86 11.65 0.81 -0.50
N PHE A 87 11.50 1.60 -1.55
CA PHE A 87 11.92 2.97 -1.65
C PHE A 87 10.70 3.88 -1.57
N ALA A 88 10.57 4.60 -0.48
CA ALA A 88 9.45 5.50 -0.22
C ALA A 88 9.87 6.68 0.66
N ILE A 89 9.00 7.68 0.74
CA ILE A 89 9.16 8.81 1.64
C ILE A 89 7.95 8.85 2.56
N LEU A 90 8.21 8.99 3.86
CA LEU A 90 7.21 9.15 4.91
C LEU A 90 7.42 10.50 5.61
N GLY A 91 6.38 11.01 6.22
CA GLY A 91 6.46 12.12 7.15
C GLY A 91 7.14 11.72 8.46
N GLY A 92 7.60 12.73 9.20
CA GLY A 92 8.18 12.54 10.55
C GLY A 92 7.12 12.50 11.65
N ASP A 93 5.97 11.91 11.37
CA ASP A 93 4.79 11.89 12.24
C ASP A 93 4.41 10.47 12.67
N GLU A 94 3.39 10.38 13.53
CA GLU A 94 2.88 9.10 14.05
C GLU A 94 2.37 8.18 12.93
N ASN A 95 1.72 8.75 11.89
CA ASN A 95 1.24 7.99 10.75
C ASN A 95 2.39 7.30 10.00
N GLY A 96 3.50 8.04 9.80
CA GLY A 96 4.71 7.50 9.16
C GLY A 96 5.34 6.38 9.99
N HIS A 97 5.36 6.54 11.32
CA HIS A 97 5.86 5.50 12.22
C HIS A 97 5.03 4.22 12.16
N ILE A 98 3.70 4.33 12.20
CA ILE A 98 2.77 3.19 12.07
C ILE A 98 3.01 2.44 10.75
N VAL A 99 3.09 3.17 9.65
CA VAL A 99 3.33 2.58 8.32
C VAL A 99 4.67 1.86 8.26
N ALA A 100 5.75 2.50 8.70
CA ALA A 100 7.09 1.91 8.67
C ALA A 100 7.16 0.64 9.53
N GLN A 101 6.54 0.65 10.70
CA GLN A 101 6.47 -0.50 11.59
C GLN A 101 5.71 -1.66 10.95
N GLN A 102 4.53 -1.41 10.37
CA GLN A 102 3.73 -2.45 9.71
C GLN A 102 4.51 -3.10 8.56
N LEU A 103 5.15 -2.30 7.70
CA LEU A 103 5.96 -2.82 6.61
C LEU A 103 7.12 -3.70 7.09
N TYR A 104 7.81 -3.27 8.14
CA TYR A 104 8.89 -4.03 8.75
C TYR A 104 8.40 -5.38 9.33
N GLU A 105 7.29 -5.36 10.08
CA GLU A 105 6.68 -6.57 10.67
C GLU A 105 6.21 -7.56 9.60
N GLU A 106 5.84 -7.08 8.43
CA GLU A 106 5.44 -7.88 7.27
C GLU A 106 6.62 -8.38 6.42
N GLY A 107 7.86 -8.07 6.81
CA GLY A 107 9.08 -8.58 6.17
C GLY A 107 9.54 -7.79 4.94
N VAL A 108 9.05 -6.56 4.77
CA VAL A 108 9.55 -5.64 3.75
C VAL A 108 10.88 -5.03 4.22
N ASP A 109 11.88 -4.95 3.34
CA ASP A 109 13.09 -4.20 3.61
C ASP A 109 12.81 -2.69 3.52
N THR A 110 12.75 -2.06 4.68
CA THR A 110 12.44 -0.64 4.87
C THR A 110 13.67 0.27 5.00
N SER A 111 14.88 -0.27 4.75
CA SER A 111 16.16 0.45 4.94
C SER A 111 16.29 1.71 4.06
N ASP A 112 15.57 1.76 2.96
CA ASP A 112 15.54 2.89 2.03
C ASP A 112 14.29 3.76 2.12
N ILE A 113 13.46 3.56 3.12
CA ILE A 113 12.41 4.52 3.44
C ILE A 113 13.06 5.77 4.05
N ARG A 114 12.79 6.92 3.44
CA ARG A 114 13.28 8.23 3.90
C ARG A 114 12.21 8.95 4.71
N VAL A 115 12.62 9.57 5.80
CA VAL A 115 11.72 10.37 6.63
C VAL A 115 11.96 11.85 6.36
N ALA A 116 10.92 12.54 5.89
CA ALA A 116 10.89 14.00 5.73
C ALA A 116 10.23 14.60 6.98
N ALA A 117 11.05 15.00 7.96
CA ALA A 117 10.59 15.38 9.30
C ALA A 117 9.60 16.56 9.35
N HIS A 118 9.54 17.38 8.30
CA HIS A 118 8.64 18.52 8.19
C HIS A 118 7.34 18.20 7.45
N LEU A 119 7.21 17.00 6.86
CA LEU A 119 6.02 16.57 6.18
C LEU A 119 5.16 15.69 7.07
N SER A 120 3.87 15.65 6.76
CA SER A 120 2.93 14.66 7.31
C SER A 120 2.75 13.52 6.33
N THR A 121 2.71 12.30 6.84
CA THR A 121 2.36 11.12 6.05
C THR A 121 0.89 11.20 5.65
N VAL A 122 0.61 11.00 4.37
CA VAL A 122 -0.77 11.00 3.86
C VAL A 122 -1.59 9.95 4.59
N ALA A 123 -2.73 10.35 5.12
CA ALA A 123 -3.67 9.45 5.75
C ALA A 123 -5.06 9.58 5.13
N LYS A 124 -5.70 8.43 4.88
CA LYS A 124 -7.08 8.37 4.36
C LYS A 124 -7.97 7.72 5.41
N THR A 125 -8.76 8.55 6.07
CA THR A 125 -9.65 8.10 7.13
C THR A 125 -11.06 7.88 6.59
N ARG A 126 -11.60 6.68 6.79
CA ARG A 126 -12.95 6.29 6.38
C ARG A 126 -13.77 5.88 7.60
N ILE A 127 -14.94 6.47 7.72
CA ILE A 127 -15.87 6.23 8.81
C ILE A 127 -17.07 5.45 8.26
N TYR A 128 -17.20 4.21 8.73
CA TYR A 128 -18.32 3.34 8.41
C TYR A 128 -19.29 3.26 9.57
N GLY A 129 -20.56 3.43 9.27
CA GLY A 129 -21.65 3.29 10.21
C GLY A 129 -22.69 2.29 9.76
N SER A 130 -23.30 1.63 10.74
CA SER A 130 -24.50 0.83 10.53
C SER A 130 -25.48 1.09 11.68
N ARG A 131 -26.74 0.68 11.52
CA ARG A 131 -27.63 0.55 12.68
C ARG A 131 -27.28 -0.73 13.42
N GLU A 132 -27.36 -0.70 14.74
CA GLU A 132 -27.08 -1.86 15.59
C GLU A 132 -27.93 -3.08 15.23
N SER A 133 -29.14 -2.86 14.70
CA SER A 133 -30.04 -3.91 14.21
C SER A 133 -29.69 -4.45 12.80
N LEU A 134 -28.70 -3.86 12.08
CA LEU A 134 -28.33 -4.18 10.71
C LEU A 134 -26.81 -4.38 10.60
N ILE A 135 -26.28 -5.29 11.40
CA ILE A 135 -24.84 -5.54 11.58
C ILE A 135 -24.09 -5.75 10.25
N ASP A 136 -24.72 -6.33 9.25
CA ASP A 136 -24.08 -6.68 7.99
C ASP A 136 -24.13 -5.58 6.91
N ARG A 137 -24.65 -4.40 7.22
CA ARG A 137 -24.81 -3.30 6.26
C ARG A 137 -24.05 -2.04 6.68
N HIS A 138 -22.73 -2.15 6.73
CA HIS A 138 -21.88 -0.97 6.94
C HIS A 138 -21.91 -0.07 5.69
N GLN A 139 -22.17 1.21 5.90
CA GLN A 139 -22.13 2.24 4.87
C GLN A 139 -21.01 3.22 5.17
N LEU A 140 -20.29 3.63 4.14
CA LEU A 140 -19.34 4.73 4.25
C LEU A 140 -20.14 6.02 4.49
N LEU A 141 -19.93 6.65 5.64
CA LEU A 141 -20.58 7.88 6.04
C LEU A 141 -19.74 9.10 5.72
N LEU A 142 -18.43 8.99 5.86
CA LEU A 142 -17.49 10.06 5.64
C LEU A 142 -16.12 9.48 5.27
N GLN A 143 -15.44 10.12 4.34
CA GLN A 143 -14.00 10.01 4.13
C GLN A 143 -13.39 11.39 4.25
N PHE A 144 -12.24 11.48 4.90
CA PHE A 144 -11.40 12.67 4.85
C PHE A 144 -9.93 12.24 4.67
N ASP A 145 -9.21 13.07 3.94
CA ASP A 145 -7.82 12.82 3.58
C ASP A 145 -6.96 13.91 4.23
N GLU A 146 -5.88 13.49 4.87
CA GLU A 146 -4.90 14.34 5.53
C GLU A 146 -3.62 14.30 4.70
N GLU A 147 -3.21 15.43 4.18
CA GLU A 147 -2.03 15.56 3.32
C GLU A 147 -1.18 16.74 3.77
N SER A 148 0.13 16.62 3.61
CA SER A 148 1.00 17.78 3.83
C SER A 148 0.74 18.85 2.76
N GLN A 149 0.72 20.10 3.17
CA GLN A 149 0.66 21.24 2.26
C GLN A 149 2.06 21.71 1.81
N GLU A 150 3.09 21.15 2.42
CA GLU A 150 4.47 21.49 2.12
C GLU A 150 5.00 20.61 0.97
N GLU A 151 5.83 21.22 0.12
CA GLU A 151 6.46 20.51 -0.98
C GLU A 151 7.60 19.63 -0.48
N LEU A 152 7.76 18.48 -1.13
CA LEU A 152 8.87 17.58 -0.88
C LEU A 152 10.17 18.17 -1.43
N PRO A 153 11.23 18.33 -0.62
CA PRO A 153 12.50 18.86 -1.11
C PRO A 153 13.16 17.96 -2.15
N ASP A 154 13.56 18.54 -3.27
CA ASP A 154 14.24 17.84 -4.36
C ASP A 154 15.43 16.99 -3.87
N SER A 155 16.18 17.49 -2.88
CA SER A 155 17.32 16.79 -2.31
C SER A 155 16.97 15.47 -1.61
N ILE A 156 15.74 15.27 -1.16
CA ILE A 156 15.28 13.99 -0.61
C ILE A 156 14.95 13.03 -1.75
N VAL A 157 14.27 13.54 -2.79
CA VAL A 157 13.91 12.79 -3.99
C VAL A 157 15.17 12.30 -4.73
N GLU A 158 16.14 13.18 -4.95
CA GLU A 158 17.41 12.84 -5.60
C GLU A 158 18.16 11.75 -4.83
N ARG A 159 18.30 11.87 -3.52
CA ARG A 159 18.94 10.82 -2.69
C ARG A 159 18.21 9.49 -2.72
N LEU A 160 16.87 9.51 -2.77
CA LEU A 160 16.09 8.29 -2.90
C LEU A 160 16.32 7.65 -4.27
N ALA A 161 16.30 8.44 -5.33
CA ALA A 161 16.56 7.99 -6.70
C ALA A 161 17.98 7.40 -6.84
N ASP A 162 19.00 8.09 -6.32
CA ASP A 162 20.39 7.60 -6.34
C ASP A 162 20.52 6.25 -5.62
N SER A 163 19.85 6.11 -4.46
CA SER A 163 19.86 4.84 -3.71
C SER A 163 19.16 3.73 -4.49
N ALA A 164 18.06 4.03 -5.18
CA ALA A 164 17.35 3.05 -6.01
C ALA A 164 18.19 2.63 -7.24
N ILE A 165 18.81 3.59 -7.92
CA ILE A 165 19.71 3.31 -9.05
C ILE A 165 20.88 2.41 -8.62
N ALA A 166 21.49 2.70 -7.46
CA ALA A 166 22.58 1.89 -6.92
C ALA A 166 22.15 0.45 -6.56
N ALA A 167 20.87 0.22 -6.33
CA ALA A 167 20.32 -1.10 -6.01
C ALA A 167 19.98 -1.94 -7.26
N LEU A 168 19.84 -1.34 -8.44
CA LEU A 168 19.43 -2.02 -9.69
C LEU A 168 20.25 -3.27 -10.04
N PRO A 169 21.61 -3.31 -9.88
CA PRO A 169 22.39 -4.48 -10.28
C PRO A 169 22.02 -5.78 -9.56
N GLY A 170 21.33 -5.71 -8.42
CA GLY A 170 20.89 -6.89 -7.64
C GLY A 170 19.43 -7.24 -7.80
N ALA A 171 18.68 -6.46 -8.59
CA ALA A 171 17.25 -6.62 -8.73
C ALA A 171 16.87 -7.64 -9.82
N GLY A 172 15.86 -8.45 -9.57
CA GLY A 172 15.20 -9.27 -10.58
C GLY A 172 14.05 -8.55 -11.27
N ALA A 173 13.48 -7.53 -10.61
CA ALA A 173 12.43 -6.66 -11.13
C ALA A 173 12.42 -5.29 -10.42
N VAL A 174 11.85 -4.30 -11.10
CA VAL A 174 11.61 -2.95 -10.60
C VAL A 174 10.16 -2.57 -10.90
#